data_de905aa57535bdbdf790c9608482717a
#
_entry.id   de905aa57535bdbdf790c9608482717a
#
_cell.length_a   1.000
_cell.length_b   1.000
_cell.length_c   1.000
_cell.angle_alpha   90.00
_cell.angle_beta   90.00
_cell.angle_gamma   90.00
#
_symmetry.space_group_name_H-M   'P 1'
#
loop_
_entity.id
_entity.type
_entity.pdbx_description
1 polymer ?
#
loop_
_entity_poly.entity_id
_entity_poly.type
_entity_poly.pdbx_seq_one_letter_code
_entity_poly.pdbx_strand_id
1 'polypeptide(L)'
;MYFGLGMPFLGTAVGACAALGVPLGSLRWNAALSGGAAGAMTAACIWNLLLPALAGDRAMALAGFMVGFLGLLLPERLPGLRLSPAGALLLAVVLHNIPEGLAVGAGDSAGLTLGIALQNIPDGAVAAVPLLALGYGRGRAFLAGVLSGAVEPIAAGLMLLFAPQLTPWMPALLGFAAGAMLYVVLSELAPRLGDSAWGAVCFAAGFVLMAL
;
A
#
# COMPACT_ATOMS: atom_id res chain seq x y z
N MET A 1 17.69 16.63 0.40
CA MET A 1 17.48 15.61 -0.63
C MET A 1 17.40 14.19 -0.04
N TYR A 2 18.43 13.64 0.61
CA TYR A 2 18.39 12.24 1.11
C TYR A 2 17.46 11.97 2.31
N PHE A 3 17.11 12.99 3.10
CA PHE A 3 16.23 12.82 4.26
C PHE A 3 14.80 12.41 3.88
N GLY A 4 14.33 12.80 2.70
CA GLY A 4 13.00 12.45 2.19
C GLY A 4 12.82 10.96 1.83
N LEU A 5 13.91 10.27 1.45
CA LEU A 5 13.84 8.88 0.98
C LEU A 5 13.35 7.88 2.05
N GLY A 6 13.56 8.20 3.32
CA GLY A 6 13.10 7.36 4.43
C GLY A 6 11.73 7.74 5.00
N MET A 7 11.13 8.84 4.57
CA MET A 7 9.86 9.32 5.12
C MET A 7 8.70 8.33 4.90
N PRO A 8 8.52 7.73 3.70
CA PRO A 8 7.48 6.71 3.49
C PRO A 8 7.66 5.51 4.43
N PHE A 9 8.86 4.98 4.53
CA PHE A 9 9.19 3.91 5.47
C PHE A 9 8.84 4.26 6.92
N LEU A 10 9.07 5.51 7.37
CA LEU A 10 8.66 5.97 8.69
C LEU A 10 7.13 5.96 8.83
N GLY A 11 6.39 6.32 7.78
CA GLY A 11 4.93 6.20 7.75
C GLY A 11 4.47 4.77 8.01
N THR A 12 5.02 3.81 7.26
CA THR A 12 4.76 2.37 7.44
C THR A 12 5.10 1.91 8.87
N ALA A 13 6.24 2.34 9.42
CA ALA A 13 6.65 1.99 10.78
C ALA A 13 5.69 2.56 11.85
N VAL A 14 5.23 3.80 11.68
CA VAL A 14 4.23 4.44 12.55
C VAL A 14 2.91 3.67 12.51
N GLY A 15 2.44 3.29 11.31
CA GLY A 15 1.23 2.50 11.14
C GLY A 15 1.33 1.11 11.79
N ALA A 16 2.44 0.42 11.59
CA ALA A 16 2.70 -0.87 12.24
C ALA A 16 2.74 -0.74 13.77
N CYS A 17 3.30 0.35 14.29
CA CYS A 17 3.30 0.64 15.73
C CYS A 17 1.89 0.93 16.25
N ALA A 18 1.12 1.75 15.55
CA ALA A 18 -0.27 2.08 15.92
C ALA A 18 -1.15 0.83 15.98
N ALA A 19 -0.92 -0.12 15.08
CA ALA A 19 -1.63 -1.40 15.05
C ALA A 19 -1.50 -2.21 16.35
N LEU A 20 -0.40 -2.05 17.11
CA LEU A 20 -0.19 -2.75 18.38
C LEU A 20 -1.15 -2.29 19.49
N GLY A 21 -1.68 -1.06 19.39
CA GLY A 21 -2.65 -0.49 20.32
C GLY A 21 -4.11 -0.86 20.00
N VAL A 22 -4.36 -1.49 18.86
CA VAL A 22 -5.73 -1.81 18.42
C VAL A 22 -6.34 -2.89 19.29
N PRO A 23 -7.57 -2.69 19.83
CA PRO A 23 -8.28 -3.74 20.56
C PRO A 23 -8.69 -4.86 19.60
N LEU A 24 -7.98 -5.99 19.68
CA LEU A 24 -8.29 -7.16 18.88
C LEU A 24 -9.68 -7.73 19.27
N GLY A 25 -10.48 -8.07 18.26
CA GLY A 25 -11.81 -8.66 18.46
C GLY A 25 -12.97 -7.65 18.47
N SER A 26 -12.72 -6.35 18.44
CA SER A 26 -13.80 -5.36 18.26
C SER A 26 -14.17 -5.20 16.79
N LEU A 27 -15.36 -5.67 16.41
CA LEU A 27 -15.88 -5.50 15.04
C LEU A 27 -15.90 -4.02 14.59
N ARG A 28 -16.23 -3.12 15.52
CA ARG A 28 -16.27 -1.67 15.22
C ARG A 28 -14.88 -1.12 14.87
N TRP A 29 -13.86 -1.45 15.67
CA TRP A 29 -12.50 -1.00 15.41
C TRP A 29 -11.93 -1.61 14.12
N ASN A 30 -12.19 -2.90 13.88
CA ASN A 30 -11.77 -3.55 12.64
C ASN A 30 -12.41 -2.90 11.42
N ALA A 31 -13.73 -2.65 11.43
CA ALA A 31 -14.43 -1.98 10.34
C ALA A 31 -13.94 -0.54 10.14
N ALA A 32 -13.71 0.22 11.23
CA ALA A 32 -13.23 1.59 11.15
C ALA A 32 -11.81 1.68 10.56
N LEU A 33 -10.88 0.83 11.03
CA LEU A 33 -9.51 0.81 10.54
C LEU A 33 -9.43 0.33 9.09
N SER A 34 -10.14 -0.75 8.76
CA SER A 34 -10.20 -1.26 7.38
C SER A 34 -10.85 -0.25 6.45
N GLY A 35 -11.91 0.44 6.90
CA GLY A 35 -12.56 1.51 6.14
C GLY A 35 -11.61 2.68 5.90
N GLY A 36 -11.00 3.22 6.95
CA GLY A 36 -10.07 4.34 6.84
C GLY A 36 -8.89 4.03 5.93
N ALA A 37 -8.30 2.84 6.09
CA ALA A 37 -7.22 2.36 5.23
C ALA A 37 -7.68 2.20 3.78
N ALA A 38 -8.82 1.52 3.54
CA ALA A 38 -9.36 1.34 2.19
C ALA A 38 -9.65 2.67 1.48
N GLY A 39 -10.20 3.64 2.22
CA GLY A 39 -10.46 4.98 1.69
C GLY A 39 -9.17 5.71 1.31
N ALA A 40 -8.20 5.75 2.22
CA ALA A 40 -6.91 6.39 1.99
C ALA A 40 -6.15 5.74 0.82
N MET A 41 -6.06 4.41 0.80
CA MET A 41 -5.41 3.66 -0.28
C MET A 41 -6.13 3.84 -1.63
N THR A 42 -7.47 3.95 -1.64
CA THR A 42 -8.23 4.20 -2.88
C THR A 42 -7.90 5.59 -3.44
N ALA A 43 -7.87 6.61 -2.59
CA ALA A 43 -7.49 7.96 -3.00
C ALA A 43 -6.04 7.99 -3.50
N ALA A 44 -5.10 7.42 -2.75
CA ALA A 44 -3.69 7.32 -3.14
C ALA A 44 -3.51 6.59 -4.48
N CYS A 45 -4.20 5.46 -4.67
CA CYS A 45 -4.21 4.71 -5.91
C CYS A 45 -4.60 5.59 -7.11
N ILE A 46 -5.61 6.44 -6.94
CA ILE A 46 -6.09 7.33 -8.02
C ILE A 46 -5.12 8.48 -8.27
N TRP A 47 -4.82 9.28 -7.23
CA TRP A 47 -4.10 10.56 -7.39
C TRP A 47 -2.59 10.40 -7.46
N ASN A 48 -2.02 9.49 -6.68
CA ASN A 48 -0.57 9.37 -6.59
C ASN A 48 0.02 8.34 -7.56
N LEU A 49 -0.79 7.37 -8.01
CA LEU A 49 -0.30 6.29 -8.87
C LEU A 49 -0.95 6.31 -10.25
N LEU A 50 -2.29 6.17 -10.34
CA LEU A 50 -2.97 5.94 -11.61
C LEU A 50 -2.98 7.20 -12.50
N LEU A 51 -3.34 8.36 -11.97
CA LEU A 51 -3.37 9.59 -12.75
C LEU A 51 -1.98 9.99 -13.29
N PRO A 52 -0.89 9.97 -12.50
CA PRO A 52 0.45 10.18 -13.03
C PRO A 52 0.87 9.15 -14.07
N ALA A 53 0.55 7.88 -13.86
CA ALA A 53 0.83 6.81 -14.83
C ALA A 53 0.15 7.08 -16.17
N LEU A 54 -1.15 7.41 -16.15
CA LEU A 54 -1.94 7.71 -17.35
C LEU A 54 -1.49 9.00 -18.07
N ALA A 55 -0.96 9.97 -17.33
CA ALA A 55 -0.40 11.19 -17.89
C ALA A 55 0.95 10.96 -18.61
N GLY A 56 1.71 9.93 -18.18
CA GLY A 56 2.95 9.52 -18.83
C GLY A 56 2.69 8.75 -20.13
N ASP A 57 2.27 7.51 -20.01
CA ASP A 57 1.90 6.65 -21.14
C ASP A 57 0.70 5.78 -20.77
N ARG A 58 -0.43 6.01 -21.43
CA ARG A 58 -1.69 5.32 -21.13
C ARG A 58 -1.65 3.81 -21.39
N ALA A 59 -0.99 3.39 -22.45
CA ALA A 59 -0.92 1.96 -22.80
C ALA A 59 -0.07 1.21 -21.78
N MET A 60 1.10 1.76 -21.43
CA MET A 60 1.97 1.19 -20.42
C MET A 60 1.33 1.21 -19.04
N ALA A 61 0.65 2.30 -18.67
CA ALA A 61 -0.05 2.42 -17.40
C ALA A 61 -1.15 1.36 -17.25
N LEU A 62 -2.00 1.20 -18.27
CA LEU A 62 -3.08 0.20 -18.26
C LEU A 62 -2.54 -1.24 -18.29
N ALA A 63 -1.50 -1.50 -19.09
CA ALA A 63 -0.84 -2.80 -19.10
C ALA A 63 -0.24 -3.12 -17.71
N GLY A 64 0.48 -2.18 -17.12
CA GLY A 64 1.01 -2.31 -15.74
C GLY A 64 -0.11 -2.58 -14.73
N PHE A 65 -1.20 -1.79 -14.79
CA PHE A 65 -2.36 -1.96 -13.91
C PHE A 65 -2.95 -3.37 -13.98
N MET A 66 -3.16 -3.88 -15.21
CA MET A 66 -3.67 -5.23 -15.40
C MET A 66 -2.71 -6.29 -14.86
N VAL A 67 -1.40 -6.12 -15.07
CA VAL A 67 -0.38 -7.04 -14.55
C VAL A 67 -0.36 -7.01 -13.01
N GLY A 68 -0.43 -5.83 -12.39
CA GLY A 68 -0.48 -5.71 -10.93
C GLY A 68 -1.72 -6.35 -10.32
N PHE A 69 -2.89 -6.04 -10.87
CA PHE A 69 -4.17 -6.59 -10.40
C PHE A 69 -4.25 -8.11 -10.59
N LEU A 70 -3.96 -8.61 -11.79
CA LEU A 70 -4.02 -10.05 -12.10
C LEU A 70 -2.88 -10.83 -11.44
N GLY A 71 -1.71 -10.20 -11.26
CA GLY A 71 -0.55 -10.81 -10.61
C GLY A 71 -0.81 -11.19 -9.17
N LEU A 72 -1.69 -10.48 -8.46
CA LEU A 72 -2.14 -10.84 -7.11
C LEU A 72 -3.37 -11.76 -7.13
N LEU A 73 -4.25 -11.64 -8.11
CA LEU A 73 -5.42 -12.50 -8.26
C LEU A 73 -5.05 -13.96 -8.61
N LEU A 74 -4.07 -14.14 -9.52
CA LEU A 74 -3.72 -15.45 -10.05
C LEU A 74 -3.17 -16.44 -8.99
N PRO A 75 -2.23 -16.06 -8.10
CA PRO A 75 -1.72 -16.96 -7.07
C PRO A 75 -2.80 -17.52 -6.15
N GLU A 76 -3.85 -16.76 -5.89
CA GLU A 76 -4.98 -17.24 -5.08
C GLU A 76 -5.81 -18.33 -5.79
N ARG A 77 -5.78 -18.34 -7.10
CA ARG A 77 -6.57 -19.27 -7.95
C ARG A 77 -5.77 -20.50 -8.39
N LEU A 78 -4.43 -20.47 -8.31
CA LEU A 78 -3.58 -21.56 -8.78
C LEU A 78 -3.35 -22.62 -7.68
N PRO A 79 -3.73 -23.90 -7.90
CA PRO A 79 -3.41 -24.98 -6.98
C PRO A 79 -1.88 -25.15 -6.89
N GLY A 80 -1.34 -25.10 -5.67
CA GLY A 80 0.10 -25.23 -5.40
C GLY A 80 0.87 -23.94 -5.19
N LEU A 81 0.31 -22.75 -5.53
CA LEU A 81 0.89 -21.44 -5.25
C LEU A 81 0.17 -20.71 -4.10
N ARG A 82 -0.64 -21.43 -3.33
CA ARG A 82 -1.45 -20.82 -2.26
C ARG A 82 -0.55 -20.29 -1.15
N LEU A 83 -0.37 -18.99 -1.15
CA LEU A 83 0.15 -18.28 0.02
C LEU A 83 -0.89 -18.34 1.15
N SER A 84 -0.42 -18.34 2.40
CA SER A 84 -1.34 -18.08 3.50
C SER A 84 -1.97 -16.68 3.31
N PRO A 85 -3.20 -16.43 3.80
CA PRO A 85 -3.82 -15.10 3.67
C PRO A 85 -2.91 -13.95 4.16
N ALA A 86 -2.18 -14.17 5.27
CA ALA A 86 -1.20 -13.21 5.77
C ALA A 86 0.00 -13.04 4.80
N GLY A 87 0.46 -14.13 4.19
CA GLY A 87 1.56 -14.09 3.23
C GLY A 87 1.17 -13.39 1.92
N ALA A 88 -0.04 -13.62 1.42
CA ALA A 88 -0.57 -12.93 0.24
C ALA A 88 -0.69 -11.43 0.48
N LEU A 89 -1.23 -11.03 1.63
CA LEU A 89 -1.34 -9.63 2.02
C LEU A 89 0.02 -8.95 2.15
N LEU A 90 0.98 -9.58 2.86
CA LEU A 90 2.33 -9.02 3.00
C LEU A 90 3.02 -8.89 1.65
N LEU A 91 2.89 -9.88 0.77
CA LEU A 91 3.44 -9.81 -0.58
C LEU A 91 2.83 -8.66 -1.36
N ALA A 92 1.52 -8.48 -1.28
CA ALA A 92 0.82 -7.40 -1.94
C ALA A 92 1.32 -6.03 -1.46
N VAL A 93 1.46 -5.84 -0.12
CA VAL A 93 2.00 -4.60 0.47
C VAL A 93 3.44 -4.36 0.02
N VAL A 94 4.29 -5.37 0.00
CA VAL A 94 5.67 -5.24 -0.49
C VAL A 94 5.71 -4.86 -1.98
N LEU A 95 4.88 -5.50 -2.81
CA LEU A 95 4.90 -5.28 -4.25
C LEU A 95 4.42 -3.87 -4.65
N HIS A 96 3.43 -3.30 -3.96
CA HIS A 96 3.00 -1.93 -4.29
C HIS A 96 3.93 -0.87 -3.70
N ASN A 97 4.63 -1.13 -2.60
CA ASN A 97 5.61 -0.22 -2.03
C ASN A 97 6.87 -0.03 -2.92
N ILE A 98 7.20 -1.01 -3.78
CA ILE A 98 8.35 -0.88 -4.69
C ILE A 98 8.19 0.32 -5.66
N PRO A 99 7.12 0.41 -6.46
CA PRO A 99 6.88 1.56 -7.33
C PRO A 99 6.73 2.89 -6.58
N GLU A 100 6.20 2.88 -5.37
CA GLU A 100 6.11 4.08 -4.53
C GLU A 100 7.49 4.59 -4.13
N GLY A 101 8.37 3.69 -3.70
CA GLY A 101 9.77 4.02 -3.44
C GLY A 101 10.47 4.55 -4.70
N LEU A 102 10.25 3.93 -5.88
CA LEU A 102 10.78 4.44 -7.15
C LEU A 102 10.24 5.85 -7.46
N ALA A 103 8.95 6.11 -7.22
CA ALA A 103 8.35 7.43 -7.41
C ALA A 103 8.98 8.50 -6.50
N VAL A 104 9.24 8.16 -5.23
CA VAL A 104 9.97 9.03 -4.29
C VAL A 104 11.39 9.30 -4.77
N GLY A 105 12.09 8.29 -5.26
CA GLY A 105 13.44 8.44 -5.80
C GLY A 105 13.50 9.25 -7.10
N ALA A 106 12.43 9.23 -7.91
CA ALA A 106 12.32 10.01 -9.15
C ALA A 106 11.89 11.46 -8.91
N GLY A 107 11.22 11.75 -7.80
CA GLY A 107 10.59 13.04 -7.55
C GLY A 107 11.43 13.98 -6.69
N ASP A 108 11.42 15.28 -7.05
CA ASP A 108 11.99 16.35 -6.23
C ASP A 108 10.93 17.05 -5.35
N SER A 109 9.68 16.55 -5.33
CA SER A 109 8.57 17.19 -4.63
C SER A 109 8.45 16.69 -3.18
N ALA A 110 8.63 17.58 -2.22
CA ALA A 110 8.35 17.31 -0.81
C ALA A 110 6.88 16.92 -0.59
N GLY A 111 5.96 17.47 -1.38
CA GLY A 111 4.53 17.13 -1.31
C GLY A 111 4.25 15.69 -1.68
N LEU A 112 4.85 15.17 -2.76
CA LEU A 112 4.73 13.77 -3.15
C LEU A 112 5.26 12.84 -2.04
N THR A 113 6.46 13.13 -1.52
CA THR A 113 7.08 12.34 -0.46
C THR A 113 6.24 12.31 0.81
N LEU A 114 5.66 13.46 1.21
CA LEU A 114 4.75 13.55 2.35
C LEU A 114 3.44 12.81 2.08
N GLY A 115 2.86 12.94 0.90
CA GLY A 115 1.66 12.23 0.50
C GLY A 115 1.85 10.70 0.61
N ILE A 116 2.96 10.19 0.05
CA ILE A 116 3.31 8.77 0.14
C ILE A 116 3.57 8.37 1.61
N ALA A 117 4.26 9.18 2.41
CA ALA A 117 4.50 8.89 3.82
C ALA A 117 3.19 8.81 4.64
N LEU A 118 2.22 9.66 4.35
CA LEU A 118 0.92 9.65 5.03
C LEU A 118 0.08 8.44 4.64
N GLN A 119 0.06 8.06 3.36
CA GLN A 119 -0.67 6.86 2.91
C GLN A 119 -0.07 5.57 3.46
N ASN A 120 1.24 5.54 3.71
CA ASN A 120 1.93 4.37 4.26
C ASN A 120 1.61 4.11 5.75
N ILE A 121 1.02 5.08 6.47
CA ILE A 121 0.52 4.81 7.82
C ILE A 121 -0.57 3.74 7.81
N PRO A 122 -1.65 3.84 7.01
CA PRO A 122 -2.57 2.72 6.80
C PRO A 122 -1.88 1.41 6.38
N ASP A 123 -0.90 1.46 5.48
CA ASP A 123 -0.26 0.26 4.92
C ASP A 123 0.49 -0.55 5.98
N GLY A 124 1.23 0.13 6.86
CA GLY A 124 1.88 -0.51 8.01
C GLY A 124 0.87 -1.18 8.97
N ALA A 125 -0.28 -0.55 9.19
CA ALA A 125 -1.34 -1.13 10.00
C ALA A 125 -1.99 -2.33 9.30
N VAL A 126 -2.26 -2.24 7.99
CA VAL A 126 -2.82 -3.32 7.16
C VAL A 126 -1.89 -4.53 7.13
N ALA A 127 -0.58 -4.33 7.12
CA ALA A 127 0.39 -5.42 7.20
C ALA A 127 0.43 -6.08 8.59
N ALA A 128 0.27 -5.32 9.68
CA ALA A 128 0.42 -5.82 11.05
C ALA A 128 -0.88 -6.40 11.65
N VAL A 129 -2.04 -5.76 11.44
CA VAL A 129 -3.31 -6.14 12.08
C VAL A 129 -3.76 -7.59 11.77
N PRO A 130 -3.70 -8.08 10.53
CA PRO A 130 -4.08 -9.47 10.24
C PRO A 130 -3.20 -10.50 10.93
N LEU A 131 -1.91 -10.23 11.10
CA LEU A 131 -1.01 -11.10 11.83
C LEU A 131 -1.38 -11.19 13.31
N LEU A 132 -1.74 -10.05 13.92
CA LEU A 132 -2.25 -10.03 15.28
C LEU A 132 -3.57 -10.81 15.39
N ALA A 133 -4.47 -10.67 14.42
CA ALA A 133 -5.74 -11.41 14.40
C ALA A 133 -5.56 -12.94 14.24
N LEU A 134 -4.49 -13.36 13.57
CA LEU A 134 -4.09 -14.76 13.43
C LEU A 134 -3.33 -15.30 14.65
N GLY A 135 -3.16 -14.49 15.72
CA GLY A 135 -2.51 -14.91 16.95
C GLY A 135 -0.99 -14.79 16.94
N TYR A 136 -0.40 -14.12 15.95
CA TYR A 136 1.04 -13.82 15.99
C TYR A 136 1.36 -12.82 17.12
N GLY A 137 2.51 -13.02 17.75
CA GLY A 137 2.97 -12.11 18.80
C GLY A 137 3.16 -10.68 18.29
N ARG A 138 2.90 -9.67 19.14
CA ARG A 138 2.99 -8.25 18.80
C ARG A 138 4.32 -7.86 18.13
N GLY A 139 5.44 -8.38 18.62
CA GLY A 139 6.76 -8.11 18.03
C GLY A 139 6.90 -8.63 16.59
N ARG A 140 6.35 -9.81 16.30
CA ARG A 140 6.38 -10.37 14.93
C ARG A 140 5.48 -9.59 13.98
N ALA A 141 4.29 -9.20 14.43
CA ALA A 141 3.36 -8.40 13.64
C ALA A 141 3.94 -7.01 13.34
N PHE A 142 4.50 -6.36 14.35
CA PHE A 142 5.21 -5.09 14.18
C PHE A 142 6.37 -5.20 13.19
N LEU A 143 7.25 -6.19 13.38
CA LEU A 143 8.40 -6.38 12.52
C LEU A 143 8.00 -6.65 11.07
N ALA A 144 6.96 -7.46 10.85
CA ALA A 144 6.43 -7.72 9.51
C ALA A 144 5.88 -6.43 8.85
N GLY A 145 5.12 -5.62 9.60
CA GLY A 145 4.66 -4.32 9.13
C GLY A 145 5.80 -3.37 8.79
N VAL A 146 6.82 -3.26 9.64
CA VAL A 146 7.99 -2.41 9.37
C VAL A 146 8.78 -2.92 8.17
N LEU A 147 9.02 -4.24 8.09
CA LEU A 147 9.80 -4.82 6.99
C LEU A 147 9.08 -4.72 5.63
N SER A 148 7.74 -4.70 5.61
CA SER A 148 7.00 -4.50 4.36
C SER A 148 7.29 -3.13 3.72
N GLY A 149 7.56 -2.10 4.52
CA GLY A 149 7.97 -0.78 4.04
C GLY A 149 9.48 -0.64 3.75
N ALA A 150 10.31 -1.58 4.18
CA ALA A 150 11.76 -1.48 3.99
C ALA A 150 12.20 -1.50 2.51
N VAL A 151 11.33 -1.98 1.62
CA VAL A 151 11.57 -1.97 0.17
C VAL A 151 11.54 -0.55 -0.43
N GLU A 152 10.85 0.39 0.20
CA GLU A 152 10.68 1.77 -0.30
C GLU A 152 12.02 2.53 -0.36
N PRO A 153 12.80 2.66 0.73
CA PRO A 153 14.09 3.33 0.66
C PRO A 153 15.09 2.59 -0.26
N ILE A 154 14.96 1.26 -0.38
CA ILE A 154 15.77 0.47 -1.33
C ILE A 154 15.39 0.85 -2.77
N ALA A 155 14.10 0.84 -3.09
CA ALA A 155 13.60 1.21 -4.42
C ALA A 155 13.93 2.67 -4.76
N ALA A 156 13.78 3.60 -3.81
CA ALA A 156 14.18 4.99 -3.99
C ALA A 156 15.67 5.13 -4.29
N GLY A 157 16.52 4.39 -3.58
CA GLY A 157 17.96 4.33 -3.86
C GLY A 157 18.27 3.75 -5.25
N LEU A 158 17.58 2.68 -5.66
CA LEU A 158 17.73 2.11 -7.00
C LEU A 158 17.30 3.11 -8.08
N MET A 159 16.22 3.86 -7.86
CA MET A 159 15.80 4.90 -8.80
C MET A 159 16.86 5.98 -8.95
N LEU A 160 17.49 6.43 -7.87
CA LEU A 160 18.58 7.42 -7.94
C LEU A 160 19.79 6.90 -8.73
N LEU A 161 20.11 5.61 -8.62
CA LEU A 161 21.25 5.00 -9.32
C LEU A 161 20.96 4.70 -10.80
N PHE A 162 19.73 4.32 -11.12
CA PHE A 162 19.32 3.79 -12.42
C PHE A 162 18.21 4.62 -13.08
N ALA A 163 18.10 5.93 -12.76
CA ALA A 163 17.06 6.81 -13.30
C ALA A 163 16.92 6.75 -14.84
N PRO A 164 17.99 6.80 -15.64
CA PRO A 164 17.86 6.74 -17.10
C PRO A 164 17.21 5.46 -17.62
N GLN A 165 17.45 4.33 -16.93
CA GLN A 165 16.89 3.03 -17.28
C GLN A 165 15.46 2.84 -16.77
N LEU A 166 15.14 3.37 -15.59
CA LEU A 166 13.85 3.16 -14.90
C LEU A 166 12.78 4.18 -15.31
N THR A 167 13.16 5.43 -15.57
CA THR A 167 12.21 6.51 -15.92
C THR A 167 11.27 6.14 -17.08
N PRO A 168 11.73 5.52 -18.19
CA PRO A 168 10.83 5.13 -19.26
C PRO A 168 9.75 4.12 -18.86
N TRP A 169 9.98 3.35 -17.80
CA TRP A 169 9.06 2.32 -17.30
C TRP A 169 8.13 2.83 -16.20
N MET A 170 8.33 4.07 -15.72
CA MET A 170 7.53 4.62 -14.62
C MET A 170 6.01 4.53 -14.85
N PRO A 171 5.45 4.79 -16.06
CA PRO A 171 4.02 4.63 -16.27
C PRO A 171 3.53 3.20 -16.01
N ALA A 172 4.29 2.19 -16.45
CA ALA A 172 3.96 0.79 -16.21
C ALA A 172 4.12 0.40 -14.72
N LEU A 173 5.17 0.89 -14.06
CA LEU A 173 5.44 0.61 -12.65
C LEU A 173 4.39 1.23 -11.73
N LEU A 174 4.03 2.49 -11.96
CA LEU A 174 2.96 3.16 -11.22
C LEU A 174 1.59 2.52 -11.49
N GLY A 175 1.33 2.14 -12.75
CA GLY A 175 0.14 1.37 -13.12
C GLY A 175 0.08 0.04 -12.36
N PHE A 176 1.20 -0.70 -12.32
CA PHE A 176 1.32 -1.94 -11.57
C PHE A 176 1.00 -1.77 -10.09
N ALA A 177 1.58 -0.74 -9.44
CA ALA A 177 1.29 -0.44 -8.05
C ALA A 177 -0.20 -0.14 -7.83
N ALA A 178 -0.79 0.69 -8.70
CA ALA A 178 -2.21 1.03 -8.63
C ALA A 178 -3.10 -0.22 -8.76
N GLY A 179 -2.78 -1.13 -9.69
CA GLY A 179 -3.51 -2.39 -9.85
C GLY A 179 -3.38 -3.32 -8.65
N ALA A 180 -2.17 -3.49 -8.13
CA ALA A 180 -1.90 -4.29 -6.94
C ALA A 180 -2.62 -3.72 -5.70
N MET A 181 -2.54 -2.39 -5.50
CA MET A 181 -3.19 -1.70 -4.39
C MET A 181 -4.72 -1.82 -4.47
N LEU A 182 -5.31 -1.62 -5.65
CA LEU A 182 -6.75 -1.78 -5.82
C LEU A 182 -7.20 -3.22 -5.54
N TYR A 183 -6.40 -4.22 -5.94
CA TYR A 183 -6.68 -5.62 -5.61
C TYR A 183 -6.77 -5.82 -4.10
N VAL A 184 -5.79 -5.32 -3.33
CA VAL A 184 -5.78 -5.42 -1.85
C VAL A 184 -6.99 -4.72 -1.24
N VAL A 185 -7.35 -3.53 -1.73
CA VAL A 185 -8.54 -2.81 -1.25
C VAL A 185 -9.79 -3.67 -1.46
N LEU A 186 -9.96 -4.26 -2.62
CA LEU A 186 -11.17 -5.03 -2.96
C LEU A 186 -11.20 -6.42 -2.30
N SER A 187 -10.06 -7.12 -2.22
CA SER A 187 -10.00 -8.48 -1.71
C SER A 187 -9.88 -8.57 -0.19
N GLU A 188 -9.16 -7.64 0.42
CA GLU A 188 -8.79 -7.72 1.83
C GLU A 188 -9.50 -6.69 2.71
N LEU A 189 -9.58 -5.44 2.26
CA LEU A 189 -10.11 -4.35 3.10
C LEU A 189 -11.62 -4.19 2.97
N ALA A 190 -12.15 -4.16 1.74
CA ALA A 190 -13.57 -3.97 1.49
C ALA A 190 -14.46 -5.03 2.19
N PRO A 191 -14.12 -6.35 2.18
CA PRO A 191 -14.92 -7.34 2.89
C PRO A 191 -14.96 -7.12 4.41
N ARG A 192 -13.93 -6.47 4.98
CA ARG A 192 -13.85 -6.20 6.43
C ARG A 192 -14.68 -5.00 6.87
N LEU A 193 -15.11 -4.14 5.94
CA LEU A 193 -16.05 -3.06 6.25
C LEU A 193 -17.42 -3.63 6.65
N GLY A 194 -17.83 -4.75 6.03
CA GLY A 194 -19.15 -5.31 6.21
C GLY A 194 -20.26 -4.27 5.98
N ASP A 195 -21.42 -4.48 6.59
CA ASP A 195 -22.54 -3.51 6.56
C ASP A 195 -22.39 -2.42 7.64
N SER A 196 -21.18 -2.16 8.12
CA SER A 196 -20.93 -1.20 9.20
C SER A 196 -20.97 0.24 8.69
N ALA A 197 -21.91 1.04 9.18
CA ALA A 197 -21.94 2.47 8.93
C ALA A 197 -20.61 3.16 9.34
N TRP A 198 -19.97 2.69 10.42
CA TRP A 198 -18.65 3.18 10.83
C TRP A 198 -17.56 2.88 9.81
N GLY A 199 -17.57 1.69 9.21
CA GLY A 199 -16.65 1.35 8.12
C GLY A 199 -16.79 2.31 6.94
N ALA A 200 -18.03 2.58 6.52
CA ALA A 200 -18.31 3.51 5.42
C ALA A 200 -17.91 4.97 5.76
N VAL A 201 -18.20 5.45 6.97
CA VAL A 201 -17.80 6.79 7.41
C VAL A 201 -16.28 6.92 7.46
N CYS A 202 -15.58 5.93 8.01
CA CYS A 202 -14.13 5.94 8.05
C CYS A 202 -13.50 5.82 6.65
N PHE A 203 -14.13 5.06 5.72
CA PHE A 203 -13.72 5.04 4.32
C PHE A 203 -13.79 6.44 3.70
N ALA A 204 -14.94 7.11 3.84
CA ALA A 204 -15.10 8.46 3.32
C ALA A 204 -14.09 9.45 3.95
N ALA A 205 -13.85 9.35 5.26
CA ALA A 205 -12.88 10.18 5.95
C ALA A 205 -11.45 9.93 5.45
N GLY A 206 -11.01 8.67 5.33
CA GLY A 206 -9.70 8.32 4.81
C GLY A 206 -9.51 8.75 3.36
N PHE A 207 -10.55 8.56 2.54
CA PHE A 207 -10.54 9.00 1.14
C PHE A 207 -10.38 10.52 1.01
N VAL A 208 -11.18 11.29 1.74
CA VAL A 208 -11.13 12.77 1.71
C VAL A 208 -9.79 13.28 2.23
N LEU A 209 -9.30 12.69 3.33
CA LEU A 209 -8.02 13.10 3.92
C LEU A 209 -6.85 12.97 2.93
N MET A 210 -6.87 11.94 2.09
CA MET A 210 -5.81 11.69 1.10
C MET A 210 -6.06 12.37 -0.24
N ALA A 211 -7.29 12.85 -0.50
CA ALA A 211 -7.63 13.57 -1.73
C ALA A 211 -7.39 15.09 -1.62
N LEU A 212 -7.14 15.61 -0.39
CA LEU A 212 -6.83 17.02 -0.09
C LEU A 212 -5.34 17.30 -0.23
#